data_15f1e5c6d6cf650efb1362e152c63b94
#
_entry.id   15f1e5c6d6cf650efb1362e152c63b94
#
_cell.length_a   1.000
_cell.length_b   1.000
_cell.length_c   1.000
_cell.angle_alpha   90.00
_cell.angle_beta   90.00
_cell.angle_gamma   90.00
#
_symmetry.space_group_name_H-M   'P 1'
#
loop_
_entity.id
_entity.type
_entity.pdbx_description
1 polymer ?
#
loop_
_entity_poly.entity_id
_entity_poly.type
_entity_poly.pdbx_seq_one_letter_code
_entity_poly.pdbx_strand_id
1 'polypeptide(L)'
;MNKIALAAALLALATSASAQLANKAYIGGAFGMSNVAVDCGGIASCDNDDTGYKFYAGYKVHPQIAIEGGYIDFGKSNINVGSFGVGSIAVDGFLINAAGRLPFTRELTGVGRLGLAMVDTKSTGFPYGNRTDGSTNAYFGLGLEYSFNKNLRGTAAADFTTGEIAGEEGSVRLLSIGLQYDF
;
A
#
# COMPACT_ATOMS: atom_id res chain seq x y z
N MET A 1 -15.76 -14.78 19.95
CA MET A 1 -15.48 -13.42 20.45
C MET A 1 -15.82 -12.46 19.32
N ASN A 2 -16.72 -11.50 19.55
CA ASN A 2 -17.32 -10.70 18.48
C ASN A 2 -16.32 -9.72 17.88
N LYS A 3 -16.08 -9.81 16.57
CA LYS A 3 -15.23 -8.90 15.80
C LYS A 3 -15.65 -7.42 15.93
N ILE A 4 -16.95 -7.18 16.23
CA ILE A 4 -17.53 -5.85 16.49
C ILE A 4 -17.03 -5.25 17.81
N ALA A 5 -16.83 -6.08 18.87
CA ALA A 5 -16.33 -5.60 20.16
C ALA A 5 -14.84 -5.17 20.08
N LEU A 6 -14.04 -5.83 19.21
CA LEU A 6 -12.64 -5.47 18.99
C LEU A 6 -12.51 -4.14 18.23
N ALA A 7 -13.39 -3.92 17.25
CA ALA A 7 -13.43 -2.65 16.48
C ALA A 7 -13.88 -1.47 17.37
N ALA A 8 -14.86 -1.68 18.24
CA ALA A 8 -15.32 -0.66 19.19
C ALA A 8 -14.27 -0.32 20.26
N ALA A 9 -13.48 -1.30 20.72
CA ALA A 9 -12.39 -1.07 21.66
C ALA A 9 -11.23 -0.29 21.03
N LEU A 10 -10.92 -0.51 19.76
CA LEU A 10 -9.91 0.25 19.01
C LEU A 10 -10.34 1.71 18.77
N LEU A 11 -11.62 1.97 18.51
CA LEU A 11 -12.14 3.33 18.40
C LEU A 11 -12.14 4.07 19.76
N ALA A 12 -12.42 3.40 20.87
CA ALA A 12 -12.44 4.02 22.19
C ALA A 12 -11.05 4.38 22.73
N LEU A 13 -9.99 3.67 22.32
CA LEU A 13 -8.60 4.00 22.63
C LEU A 13 -8.09 5.23 21.87
N ALA A 14 -8.68 5.53 20.71
CA ALA A 14 -8.30 6.70 19.90
C ALA A 14 -8.74 8.05 20.54
N THR A 15 -9.78 8.05 21.37
CA THR A 15 -10.33 9.30 21.93
C THR A 15 -9.60 9.81 23.17
N SER A 16 -8.92 8.96 23.93
CA SER A 16 -8.18 9.37 25.14
C SER A 16 -6.73 9.81 24.89
N ALA A 17 -6.16 9.47 23.72
CA ALA A 17 -4.81 9.87 23.33
C ALA A 17 -4.75 11.26 22.65
N SER A 18 -5.89 11.88 22.35
CA SER A 18 -6.00 13.04 21.45
C SER A 18 -5.34 14.32 21.97
N ALA A 19 -5.16 14.49 23.28
CA ALA A 19 -4.64 15.75 23.85
C ALA A 19 -3.10 15.88 23.75
N GLN A 20 -2.35 14.77 23.59
CA GLN A 20 -0.88 14.78 23.46
C GLN A 20 -0.39 14.44 22.05
N LEU A 21 -1.28 13.94 21.19
CA LEU A 21 -1.00 13.57 19.79
C LEU A 21 -1.28 14.70 18.80
N ALA A 22 -1.76 15.85 19.28
CA ALA A 22 -2.08 16.99 18.45
C ALA A 22 -0.89 17.36 17.54
N ASN A 23 -1.12 17.32 16.22
CA ASN A 23 -0.18 17.62 15.15
C ASN A 23 0.93 16.58 14.88
N LYS A 24 0.96 15.43 15.57
CA LYS A 24 1.97 14.39 15.33
C LYS A 24 1.44 13.14 14.62
N ALA A 25 0.20 12.76 14.90
CA ALA A 25 -0.43 11.61 14.26
C ALA A 25 -1.19 12.03 13.01
N TYR A 26 -1.29 11.11 12.05
CA TYR A 26 -2.11 11.26 10.85
C TYR A 26 -2.58 9.91 10.34
N ILE A 27 -3.65 9.94 9.57
CA ILE A 27 -4.17 8.81 8.82
C ILE A 27 -4.32 9.20 7.36
N GLY A 28 -4.21 8.24 6.46
CA GLY A 28 -4.41 8.49 5.04
C GLY A 28 -4.97 7.28 4.31
N GLY A 29 -5.63 7.59 3.20
CA GLY A 29 -6.11 6.60 2.25
C GLY A 29 -5.85 7.07 0.83
N ALA A 30 -5.46 6.15 -0.04
CA ALA A 30 -5.19 6.40 -1.44
C ALA A 30 -5.69 5.23 -2.29
N PHE A 31 -6.01 5.52 -3.54
CA PHE A 31 -6.37 4.53 -4.55
C PHE A 31 -5.76 4.93 -5.88
N GLY A 32 -5.59 3.96 -6.77
CA GLY A 32 -4.98 4.24 -8.06
C GLY A 32 -4.78 3.02 -8.92
N MET A 33 -3.88 3.14 -9.87
CA MET A 33 -3.53 2.08 -10.82
C MET A 33 -2.36 1.28 -10.26
N SER A 34 -2.53 -0.02 -10.17
CA SER A 34 -1.48 -0.96 -9.82
C SER A 34 -1.02 -1.73 -11.05
N ASN A 35 0.21 -2.20 -10.98
CA ASN A 35 0.75 -3.11 -11.99
C ASN A 35 1.60 -4.16 -11.28
N VAL A 36 1.23 -5.42 -11.50
CA VAL A 36 1.94 -6.60 -11.02
C VAL A 36 2.69 -7.20 -12.20
N ALA A 37 3.99 -6.96 -12.29
CA ALA A 37 4.79 -7.46 -13.38
C ALA A 37 5.05 -8.96 -13.20
N VAL A 38 4.30 -9.78 -13.94
CA VAL A 38 4.56 -11.21 -14.13
C VAL A 38 5.17 -11.43 -15.51
N ASP A 39 6.05 -12.42 -15.60
CA ASP A 39 6.62 -12.82 -16.90
C ASP A 39 5.53 -13.52 -17.72
N CYS A 40 5.12 -12.86 -18.79
CA CYS A 40 4.06 -13.32 -19.70
C CYS A 40 4.61 -14.06 -20.92
N GLY A 41 5.87 -14.52 -20.88
CA GLY A 41 6.49 -15.28 -21.97
C GLY A 41 5.69 -16.54 -22.35
N GLY A 42 5.14 -16.58 -23.57
CA GLY A 42 4.35 -17.72 -24.07
C GLY A 42 2.88 -17.75 -23.64
N ILE A 43 2.35 -16.69 -23.04
CA ILE A 43 0.96 -16.56 -22.60
C ILE A 43 0.14 -15.79 -23.67
N ALA A 44 -1.08 -16.26 -23.96
CA ALA A 44 -1.92 -15.71 -25.02
C ALA A 44 -2.44 -14.29 -24.72
N SER A 45 -2.74 -13.98 -23.45
CA SER A 45 -2.99 -12.62 -22.96
C SER A 45 -2.71 -12.55 -21.46
N CYS A 46 -2.16 -11.42 -21.04
CA CYS A 46 -1.79 -11.14 -19.67
C CYS A 46 -2.17 -9.68 -19.39
N ASP A 47 -3.10 -9.49 -18.46
CA ASP A 47 -3.50 -8.18 -17.99
C ASP A 47 -2.90 -7.96 -16.59
N ASN A 48 -1.89 -7.12 -16.54
CA ASN A 48 -1.10 -6.86 -15.34
C ASN A 48 -1.56 -5.60 -14.60
N ASP A 49 -2.53 -4.88 -15.15
CA ASP A 49 -3.03 -3.63 -14.59
C ASP A 49 -4.36 -3.86 -13.86
N ASP A 50 -4.48 -3.30 -12.65
CA ASP A 50 -5.72 -3.30 -11.88
C ASP A 50 -5.79 -2.03 -11.01
N THR A 51 -6.85 -1.91 -10.24
CA THR A 51 -7.01 -0.86 -9.26
C THR A 51 -6.50 -1.33 -7.91
N GLY A 52 -5.54 -0.59 -7.36
CA GLY A 52 -5.04 -0.83 -6.01
C GLY A 52 -5.48 0.28 -5.04
N TYR A 53 -5.37 -0.01 -3.75
CA TYR A 53 -5.63 0.97 -2.70
C TYR A 53 -4.66 0.80 -1.53
N LYS A 54 -4.48 1.89 -0.77
CA LYS A 54 -3.61 1.93 0.40
C LYS A 54 -4.29 2.70 1.53
N PHE A 55 -4.22 2.15 2.75
CA PHE A 55 -4.55 2.85 3.99
C PHE A 55 -3.35 2.85 4.89
N TYR A 56 -3.06 3.99 5.52
CA TYR A 56 -1.92 4.12 6.41
C TYR A 56 -2.20 5.06 7.58
N ALA A 57 -1.47 4.83 8.66
CA ALA A 57 -1.40 5.72 9.80
C ALA A 57 0.07 6.02 10.08
N GLY A 58 0.36 7.23 10.51
CA GLY A 58 1.73 7.65 10.77
C GLY A 58 1.84 8.53 12.01
N TYR A 59 3.06 8.52 12.58
CA TYR A 59 3.43 9.34 13.71
C TYR A 59 4.71 10.10 13.40
N LYS A 60 4.65 11.44 13.46
CA LYS A 60 5.80 12.32 13.23
C LYS A 60 6.74 12.29 14.45
N VAL A 61 7.85 11.57 14.34
CA VAL A 61 8.91 11.54 15.36
C VAL A 61 9.78 12.80 15.27
N HIS A 62 9.84 13.42 14.10
CA HIS A 62 10.52 14.69 13.81
C HIS A 62 9.67 15.48 12.80
N PRO A 63 9.77 16.82 12.71
CA PRO A 63 9.01 17.59 11.71
C PRO A 63 9.12 17.08 10.27
N GLN A 64 10.24 16.49 9.92
CA GLN A 64 10.50 15.95 8.58
C GLN A 64 10.52 14.42 8.51
N ILE A 65 10.36 13.70 9.64
CA ILE A 65 10.46 12.25 9.68
C ILE A 65 9.26 11.67 10.43
N ALA A 66 8.60 10.70 9.85
CA ALA A 66 7.53 9.93 10.49
C ALA A 66 7.79 8.43 10.36
N ILE A 67 7.18 7.66 11.26
CA ILE A 67 7.03 6.21 11.15
C ILE A 67 5.60 5.97 10.70
N GLU A 68 5.42 5.14 9.67
CA GLU A 68 4.13 4.78 9.12
C GLU A 68 3.93 3.27 9.20
N GLY A 69 2.69 2.87 9.48
CA GLY A 69 2.20 1.51 9.30
C GLY A 69 0.95 1.54 8.44
N GLY A 70 0.74 0.54 7.60
CA GLY A 70 -0.40 0.56 6.70
C GLY A 70 -0.69 -0.79 6.07
N TYR A 71 -1.74 -0.80 5.27
CA TYR A 71 -2.15 -1.90 4.42
C TYR A 71 -2.22 -1.43 2.98
N ILE A 72 -1.72 -2.26 2.07
CA ILE A 72 -1.74 -2.00 0.64
C ILE A 72 -2.32 -3.22 -0.07
N ASP A 73 -3.18 -2.97 -1.03
CA ASP A 73 -3.73 -3.96 -1.94
C ASP A 73 -3.41 -3.50 -3.36
N PHE A 74 -2.69 -4.33 -4.09
CA PHE A 74 -2.31 -4.05 -5.47
C PHE A 74 -3.32 -4.61 -6.48
N GLY A 75 -4.47 -5.14 -6.01
CA GLY A 75 -5.48 -5.74 -6.89
C GLY A 75 -5.08 -7.12 -7.39
N LYS A 76 -5.53 -7.44 -8.62
CA LYS A 76 -5.39 -8.76 -9.22
C LYS A 76 -4.89 -8.67 -10.65
N SER A 77 -3.90 -9.50 -10.98
CA SER A 77 -3.53 -9.77 -12.38
C SER A 77 -4.27 -11.00 -12.88
N ASN A 78 -4.87 -10.91 -14.06
CA ASN A 78 -5.58 -12.02 -14.70
C ASN A 78 -4.72 -12.62 -15.81
N ILE A 79 -4.54 -13.92 -15.76
CA ILE A 79 -3.72 -14.69 -16.69
C ILE A 79 -4.64 -15.60 -17.51
N ASN A 80 -4.58 -15.52 -18.83
CA ASN A 80 -5.31 -16.41 -19.73
C ASN A 80 -4.31 -17.18 -20.59
N VAL A 81 -4.25 -18.49 -20.39
CA VAL A 81 -3.33 -19.40 -21.09
C VAL A 81 -4.09 -20.17 -22.22
N GLY A 82 -5.05 -19.53 -22.85
CA GLY A 82 -5.80 -20.10 -23.95
C GLY A 82 -6.55 -21.38 -23.58
N SER A 83 -6.26 -22.48 -24.25
CA SER A 83 -6.94 -23.78 -24.02
C SER A 83 -6.60 -24.45 -22.67
N PHE A 84 -5.59 -23.97 -21.96
CA PHE A 84 -5.14 -24.56 -20.69
C PHE A 84 -5.83 -23.98 -19.47
N GLY A 85 -6.54 -22.85 -19.60
CA GLY A 85 -7.34 -22.28 -18.53
C GLY A 85 -7.01 -20.82 -18.19
N VAL A 86 -7.72 -20.32 -17.18
CA VAL A 86 -7.55 -18.98 -16.64
C VAL A 86 -7.05 -19.04 -15.19
N GLY A 87 -6.23 -18.09 -14.81
CA GLY A 87 -5.77 -17.92 -13.44
C GLY A 87 -5.77 -16.44 -13.04
N SER A 88 -5.63 -16.20 -11.75
CA SER A 88 -5.45 -14.85 -11.22
C SER A 88 -4.43 -14.84 -10.10
N ILE A 89 -3.68 -13.75 -10.01
CA ILE A 89 -2.73 -13.47 -8.96
C ILE A 89 -3.17 -12.19 -8.26
N ALA A 90 -3.44 -12.26 -6.95
CA ALA A 90 -3.75 -11.11 -6.10
C ALA A 90 -2.57 -10.86 -5.16
N VAL A 91 -2.23 -9.58 -4.97
CA VAL A 91 -1.10 -9.18 -4.13
C VAL A 91 -1.58 -8.13 -3.14
N ASP A 92 -1.51 -8.46 -1.85
CA ASP A 92 -1.87 -7.56 -0.76
C ASP A 92 -0.86 -7.69 0.39
N GLY A 93 -0.82 -6.70 1.29
CA GLY A 93 0.13 -6.80 2.40
C GLY A 93 0.10 -5.65 3.39
N PHE A 94 0.89 -5.82 4.46
CA PHE A 94 1.12 -4.81 5.46
C PHE A 94 2.45 -4.10 5.22
N LEU A 95 2.48 -2.81 5.51
CA LEU A 95 3.63 -1.94 5.37
C LEU A 95 4.08 -1.44 6.73
N ILE A 96 5.40 -1.36 6.93
CA ILE A 96 6.03 -0.57 7.98
C ILE A 96 7.19 0.20 7.37
N ASN A 97 7.16 1.53 7.48
CA ASN A 97 8.17 2.36 6.81
C ASN A 97 8.48 3.64 7.60
N ALA A 98 9.62 4.24 7.27
CA ALA A 98 9.95 5.61 7.60
C ALA A 98 9.58 6.50 6.41
N ALA A 99 8.93 7.64 6.70
CA ALA A 99 8.59 8.66 5.71
C ALA A 99 9.41 9.92 5.98
N GLY A 100 10.23 10.31 5.00
CA GLY A 100 10.97 11.56 4.99
C GLY A 100 10.21 12.63 4.19
N ARG A 101 10.09 13.85 4.73
CA ARG A 101 9.35 14.95 4.13
C ARG A 101 10.27 16.12 3.82
N LEU A 102 10.22 16.61 2.58
CA LEU A 102 10.97 17.77 2.11
C LEU A 102 9.97 18.84 1.62
N PRO A 103 9.75 19.93 2.38
CA PRO A 103 8.86 20.99 1.94
C PRO A 103 9.53 21.77 0.77
N PHE A 104 8.82 21.90 -0.36
CA PHE A 104 9.23 22.69 -1.50
C PHE A 104 8.63 24.11 -1.42
N THR A 105 7.37 24.19 -1.01
CA THR A 105 6.65 25.45 -0.74
C THR A 105 5.90 25.33 0.60
N ARG A 106 5.07 26.34 0.92
CA ARG A 106 4.21 26.26 2.11
C ARG A 106 3.13 25.21 1.99
N GLU A 107 2.69 24.93 0.76
CA GLU A 107 1.60 24.01 0.46
C GLU A 107 2.10 22.66 -0.07
N LEU A 108 3.23 22.61 -0.80
CA LEU A 108 3.72 21.44 -1.49
C LEU A 108 4.93 20.83 -0.78
N THR A 109 4.83 19.53 -0.46
CA THR A 109 5.86 18.74 0.21
C THR A 109 6.15 17.47 -0.60
N GLY A 110 7.41 17.20 -0.85
CA GLY A 110 7.86 15.90 -1.35
C GLY A 110 7.99 14.90 -0.22
N VAL A 111 7.64 13.64 -0.48
CA VAL A 111 7.71 12.55 0.49
C VAL A 111 8.45 11.39 -0.11
N GLY A 112 9.46 10.90 0.61
CA GLY A 112 10.12 9.63 0.34
C GLY A 112 9.81 8.63 1.45
N ARG A 113 9.47 7.40 1.09
CA ARG A 113 9.19 6.30 2.02
C ARG A 113 10.18 5.18 1.81
N LEU A 114 10.66 4.59 2.89
CA LEU A 114 11.54 3.42 2.86
C LEU A 114 11.20 2.50 4.02
N GLY A 115 11.03 1.21 3.74
CA GLY A 115 10.64 0.26 4.77
C GLY A 115 10.53 -1.17 4.26
N LEU A 116 9.65 -1.92 4.89
CA LEU A 116 9.35 -3.31 4.58
C LEU A 116 7.87 -3.47 4.24
N ALA A 117 7.61 -4.34 3.27
CA ALA A 117 6.29 -4.84 2.92
C ALA A 117 6.23 -6.34 3.27
N MET A 118 5.29 -6.70 4.10
CA MET A 118 4.91 -8.10 4.34
C MET A 118 3.78 -8.42 3.38
N VAL A 119 4.13 -9.06 2.27
CA VAL A 119 3.25 -9.25 1.11
C VAL A 119 2.75 -10.69 1.08
N ASP A 120 1.45 -10.84 0.94
CA ASP A 120 0.78 -12.11 0.64
C ASP A 120 0.40 -12.13 -0.84
N THR A 121 0.91 -13.11 -1.57
CA THR A 121 0.59 -13.34 -2.97
C THR A 121 -0.29 -14.57 -3.08
N LYS A 122 -1.50 -14.39 -3.57
CA LYS A 122 -2.53 -15.43 -3.71
C LYS A 122 -2.72 -15.76 -5.17
N SER A 123 -2.43 -16.99 -5.58
CA SER A 123 -2.76 -17.47 -6.92
C SER A 123 -3.98 -18.38 -6.90
N THR A 124 -4.77 -18.29 -7.98
CA THR A 124 -5.94 -19.13 -8.19
C THR A 124 -6.01 -19.58 -9.65
N GLY A 125 -6.23 -20.88 -9.88
CA GLY A 125 -6.33 -21.45 -11.22
C GLY A 125 -4.97 -21.81 -11.84
N PHE A 126 -4.97 -22.01 -13.17
CA PHE A 126 -3.77 -22.40 -13.92
C PHE A 126 -2.87 -21.16 -14.19
N PRO A 127 -1.51 -21.28 -14.19
CA PRO A 127 -0.71 -22.50 -14.06
C PRO A 127 -0.33 -22.86 -12.61
N TYR A 128 -0.48 -21.95 -11.63
CA TYR A 128 0.08 -22.12 -10.28
C TYR A 128 -0.84 -22.84 -9.29
N GLY A 129 -2.13 -23.06 -9.66
CA GLY A 129 -3.13 -23.63 -8.76
C GLY A 129 -3.59 -22.66 -7.67
N ASN A 130 -4.26 -23.20 -6.64
CA ASN A 130 -4.69 -22.43 -5.48
C ASN A 130 -3.57 -22.44 -4.43
N ARG A 131 -2.89 -21.30 -4.29
CA ARG A 131 -1.70 -21.17 -3.44
C ARG A 131 -1.66 -19.78 -2.82
N THR A 132 -1.04 -19.70 -1.64
CA THR A 132 -0.72 -18.43 -0.98
C THR A 132 0.72 -18.51 -0.51
N ASP A 133 1.53 -17.58 -0.99
CA ASP A 133 2.93 -17.45 -0.60
C ASP A 133 3.11 -16.08 0.05
N GLY A 134 3.69 -16.07 1.26
CA GLY A 134 3.98 -14.84 2.01
C GLY A 134 5.46 -14.52 1.94
N SER A 135 5.79 -13.26 1.69
CA SER A 135 7.17 -12.78 1.65
C SER A 135 7.33 -11.44 2.35
N THR A 136 8.56 -11.14 2.80
CA THR A 136 8.89 -9.82 3.37
C THR A 136 9.94 -9.17 2.50
N ASN A 137 9.57 -8.07 1.88
CA ASN A 137 10.37 -7.41 0.85
C ASN A 137 10.63 -5.95 1.20
N ALA A 138 11.63 -5.35 0.55
CA ALA A 138 11.86 -3.93 0.63
C ALA A 138 10.69 -3.16 0.02
N TYR A 139 10.30 -2.09 0.69
CA TYR A 139 9.30 -1.15 0.22
C TYR A 139 9.93 0.22 0.00
N PHE A 140 9.65 0.81 -1.14
CA PHE A 140 10.06 2.14 -1.51
C PHE A 140 8.86 2.92 -2.05
N GLY A 141 8.72 4.19 -1.61
CA GLY A 141 7.66 5.07 -2.07
C GLY A 141 8.17 6.48 -2.33
N LEU A 142 7.68 7.10 -3.39
CA LEU A 142 7.86 8.52 -3.68
C LEU A 142 6.51 9.18 -3.83
N GLY A 143 6.37 10.41 -3.34
CA GLY A 143 5.09 11.10 -3.43
C GLY A 143 5.18 12.60 -3.22
N LEU A 144 4.04 13.23 -3.44
CA LEU A 144 3.80 14.64 -3.19
C LEU A 144 2.59 14.77 -2.27
N GLU A 145 2.67 15.69 -1.32
CA GLU A 145 1.58 16.09 -0.45
C GLU A 145 1.26 17.57 -0.70
N TYR A 146 -0.01 17.88 -0.97
CA TYR A 146 -0.49 19.25 -1.10
C TYR A 146 -1.43 19.59 0.06
N SER A 147 -1.07 20.58 0.87
CA SER A 147 -1.82 21.01 2.04
C SER A 147 -2.97 21.95 1.65
N PHE A 148 -4.21 21.47 1.72
CA PHE A 148 -5.40 22.30 1.53
C PHE A 148 -5.66 23.20 2.73
N ASN A 149 -5.39 22.68 3.93
CA ASN A 149 -5.45 23.39 5.20
C ASN A 149 -4.51 22.73 6.22
N LYS A 150 -4.62 23.14 7.51
CA LYS A 150 -3.73 22.64 8.58
C LYS A 150 -3.86 21.13 8.83
N ASN A 151 -5.02 20.54 8.54
CA ASN A 151 -5.35 19.16 8.86
C ASN A 151 -5.52 18.28 7.62
N LEU A 152 -5.87 18.82 6.45
CA LEU A 152 -6.20 18.04 5.26
C LEU A 152 -5.16 18.25 4.18
N ARG A 153 -4.65 17.14 3.64
CA ARG A 153 -3.70 17.10 2.52
C ARG A 153 -4.20 16.17 1.42
N GLY A 154 -4.02 16.59 0.18
CA GLY A 154 -4.07 15.70 -0.97
C GLY A 154 -2.73 15.01 -1.14
N THR A 155 -2.73 13.75 -1.55
CA THR A 155 -1.52 12.97 -1.77
C THR A 155 -1.50 12.38 -3.18
N ALA A 156 -0.32 12.35 -3.80
CA ALA A 156 -0.05 11.57 -5.00
C ALA A 156 1.23 10.78 -4.75
N ALA A 157 1.23 9.48 -5.03
CA ALA A 157 2.36 8.62 -4.70
C ALA A 157 2.57 7.51 -5.74
N ALA A 158 3.82 7.09 -5.87
CA ALA A 158 4.23 5.88 -6.53
C ALA A 158 4.92 4.97 -5.49
N ASP A 159 4.37 3.80 -5.30
CA ASP A 159 4.82 2.80 -4.32
C ASP A 159 5.36 1.58 -5.07
N PHE A 160 6.48 1.02 -4.59
CA PHE A 160 7.20 -0.07 -5.22
C PHE A 160 7.58 -1.12 -4.18
N THR A 161 7.36 -2.39 -4.52
CA THR A 161 7.82 -3.55 -3.76
C THR A 161 8.00 -4.74 -4.70
N THR A 162 8.34 -5.89 -4.18
CA THR A 162 8.32 -7.16 -4.91
C THR A 162 7.34 -8.12 -4.25
N GLY A 163 6.74 -8.99 -5.06
CA GLY A 163 5.98 -10.15 -4.61
C GLY A 163 6.69 -11.43 -5.06
N GLU A 164 6.50 -12.52 -4.35
CA GLU A 164 7.06 -13.80 -4.68
C GLU A 164 5.96 -14.84 -4.93
N ILE A 165 6.09 -15.61 -5.99
CA ILE A 165 5.24 -16.77 -6.28
C ILE A 165 6.10 -17.92 -6.77
N ALA A 166 5.98 -19.08 -6.14
CA ALA A 166 6.68 -20.32 -6.53
C ALA A 166 8.21 -20.15 -6.64
N GLY A 167 8.81 -19.20 -5.92
CA GLY A 167 10.24 -18.89 -5.98
C GLY A 167 10.64 -17.89 -7.09
N GLU A 168 9.67 -17.35 -7.82
CA GLU A 168 9.89 -16.28 -8.81
C GLU A 168 9.48 -14.94 -8.22
N GLU A 169 10.36 -13.93 -8.32
CA GLU A 169 10.10 -12.57 -7.87
C GLU A 169 9.49 -11.73 -8.97
N GLY A 170 8.40 -11.03 -8.67
CA GLY A 170 7.77 -10.05 -9.55
C GLY A 170 7.78 -8.66 -8.95
N SER A 171 8.06 -7.62 -9.74
CA SER A 171 7.95 -6.24 -9.28
C SER A 171 6.47 -5.82 -9.23
N VAL A 172 6.13 -5.11 -8.16
CA VAL A 172 4.76 -4.61 -7.92
C VAL A 172 4.83 -3.12 -7.68
N ARG A 173 3.95 -2.39 -8.35
CA ARG A 173 3.87 -0.93 -8.24
C ARG A 173 2.44 -0.44 -8.12
N LEU A 174 2.24 0.64 -7.37
CA LEU A 174 0.97 1.35 -7.26
C LEU A 174 1.20 2.84 -7.49
N LEU A 175 0.55 3.40 -8.51
CA LEU A 175 0.46 4.84 -8.73
C LEU A 175 -0.89 5.33 -8.20
N SER A 176 -0.90 6.16 -7.16
CA SER A 176 -2.11 6.47 -6.41
C SER A 176 -2.27 7.95 -6.12
N ILE A 177 -3.54 8.33 -5.94
CA ILE A 177 -3.94 9.63 -5.38
C ILE A 177 -4.79 9.38 -4.14
N GLY A 178 -4.78 10.31 -3.19
CA GLY A 178 -5.50 10.10 -1.94
C GLY A 178 -5.62 11.35 -1.08
N LEU A 179 -6.05 11.11 0.14
CA LEU A 179 -6.18 12.13 1.17
C LEU A 179 -5.51 11.67 2.46
N GLN A 180 -4.94 12.63 3.17
CA GLN A 180 -4.37 12.45 4.51
C GLN A 180 -4.98 13.47 5.45
N TYR A 181 -5.30 13.05 6.66
CA TYR A 181 -5.77 13.89 7.74
C TYR A 181 -4.77 13.89 8.90
N ASP A 182 -4.27 15.07 9.24
CA ASP A 182 -3.40 15.32 10.41
C ASP A 182 -4.27 15.73 11.60
N PHE A 183 -4.06 15.08 12.75
CA PHE A 183 -4.80 15.36 13.99
C PHE A 183 -4.25 16.57 14.73
#